data_9ae0d4a0f33386318ffd7735500d33be
#
_entry.id   9ae0d4a0f33386318ffd7735500d33be
#
_cell.length_a   1.000
_cell.length_b   1.000
_cell.length_c   1.000
_cell.angle_alpha   90.00
_cell.angle_beta   90.00
_cell.angle_gamma   90.00
#
_symmetry.space_group_name_H-M   'P 1'
#
loop_
_entity.id
_entity.type
_entity.pdbx_description
1 polymer ?
#
loop_
_entity_poly.entity_id
_entity_poly.type
_entity_poly.pdbx_seq_one_letter_code
_entity_poly.pdbx_strand_id
1 'polypeptide(L)'
;MTTSTTGIVETIMEQSANRLAGRLALVTGASKGIGASIAVRFAAEGAHVVLLGRNTNRLEAVDDKIQAMGGRATIVPADISNSAVPSSLARQIAERWGKLDILIANAGMLGALSPVDHFDEEEWQRVFNVNLHANYRLLQALCPLLRESQTGRVVTVSSGAAIKPRAFWGAYAASKAALEALTLSFAHENRAFGVYANILSPGRIRTDMRAEAKPGEDPMTLPTGDAIAHEFVRLVSADCDLSGQRVEAKPIAGWQTLFSER
;
A
#
# COMPACT_ATOMS: atom_id res chain seq x y z
N MET A 1 -0.22 23.00 20.57
CA MET A 1 0.17 21.84 21.41
C MET A 1 0.39 20.69 20.42
N THR A 2 1.64 20.37 20.18
CA THR A 2 2.03 19.23 19.34
C THR A 2 1.63 17.95 20.03
N THR A 3 0.57 17.30 19.61
CA THR A 3 0.40 15.88 19.92
C THR A 3 1.57 15.16 19.26
N SER A 4 2.47 14.80 20.11
CA SER A 4 3.75 14.23 19.81
C SER A 4 3.54 13.00 18.94
N THR A 5 4.41 12.80 17.98
CA THR A 5 4.63 11.54 17.26
C THR A 5 4.54 10.34 18.21
N THR A 6 4.86 10.52 19.46
CA THR A 6 4.76 9.59 20.61
C THR A 6 3.34 9.05 20.82
N GLY A 7 2.28 9.86 20.78
CA GLY A 7 0.92 9.38 21.07
C GLY A 7 0.32 8.46 20.00
N ILE A 8 0.63 8.68 18.71
CA ILE A 8 0.21 7.78 17.62
C ILE A 8 0.96 6.46 17.72
N VAL A 9 2.27 6.50 18.00
CA VAL A 9 3.11 5.31 18.19
C VAL A 9 2.59 4.47 19.35
N GLU A 10 2.31 5.08 20.49
CA GLU A 10 1.74 4.39 21.67
C GLU A 10 0.41 3.70 21.32
N THR A 11 -0.51 4.40 20.66
CA THR A 11 -1.80 3.82 20.24
C THR A 11 -1.63 2.62 19.31
N ILE A 12 -0.66 2.68 18.37
CA ILE A 12 -0.38 1.58 17.44
C ILE A 12 0.19 0.38 18.20
N MET A 13 1.11 0.61 19.14
CA MET A 13 1.74 -0.45 19.95
C MET A 13 0.73 -1.14 20.87
N GLU A 14 -0.14 -0.41 21.53
CA GLU A 14 -1.21 -0.97 22.38
C GLU A 14 -2.17 -1.88 21.60
N GLN A 15 -2.34 -1.63 20.29
CA GLN A 15 -3.20 -2.43 19.41
C GLN A 15 -2.44 -3.54 18.66
N SER A 16 -1.14 -3.65 18.84
CA SER A 16 -0.32 -4.67 18.19
C SER A 16 -0.51 -6.03 18.86
N ALA A 17 -0.72 -7.05 17.99
CA ALA A 17 -0.81 -8.46 18.41
C ALA A 17 0.37 -9.30 17.89
N ASN A 18 1.42 -8.66 17.37
CA ASN A 18 2.63 -9.30 16.83
C ASN A 18 2.34 -10.33 15.71
N ARG A 19 1.29 -10.09 14.92
CA ARG A 19 0.74 -11.02 13.91
C ARG A 19 1.65 -11.22 12.69
N LEU A 20 2.62 -10.34 12.50
CA LEU A 20 3.56 -10.36 11.37
C LEU A 20 4.99 -10.64 11.81
N ALA A 21 5.16 -11.21 13.02
CA ALA A 21 6.48 -11.50 13.57
C ALA A 21 7.33 -12.34 12.61
N GLY A 22 8.56 -11.86 12.36
CA GLY A 22 9.55 -12.54 11.52
C GLY A 22 9.24 -12.54 10.01
N ARG A 23 8.20 -11.84 9.56
CA ARG A 23 7.83 -11.74 8.15
C ARG A 23 8.54 -10.55 7.48
N LEU A 24 8.88 -10.73 6.20
CA LEU A 24 9.40 -9.68 5.34
C LEU A 24 8.27 -9.07 4.51
N ALA A 25 8.06 -7.76 4.63
CA ALA A 25 7.04 -7.02 3.89
C ALA A 25 7.65 -5.96 3.00
N LEU A 26 7.24 -5.89 1.74
CA LEU A 26 7.52 -4.79 0.83
C LEU A 26 6.29 -3.89 0.73
N VAL A 27 6.46 -2.60 1.02
CA VAL A 27 5.42 -1.59 0.88
C VAL A 27 5.85 -0.56 -0.17
N THR A 28 5.11 -0.47 -1.27
CA THR A 28 5.34 0.55 -2.30
C THR A 28 4.59 1.84 -1.99
N GLY A 29 5.20 3.00 -2.32
CA GLY A 29 4.62 4.29 -1.94
C GLY A 29 4.64 4.51 -0.42
N ALA A 30 5.66 3.97 0.27
CA ALA A 30 5.77 3.97 1.73
C ALA A 30 6.13 5.34 2.33
N SER A 31 6.43 6.35 1.52
CA SER A 31 6.94 7.64 1.99
C SER A 31 5.90 8.57 2.61
N LYS A 32 4.59 8.32 2.41
CA LYS A 32 3.49 9.15 2.93
C LYS A 32 2.14 8.44 2.88
N GLY A 33 1.13 9.05 3.53
CA GLY A 33 -0.26 8.63 3.45
C GLY A 33 -0.46 7.18 3.88
N ILE A 34 -1.31 6.44 3.16
CA ILE A 34 -1.68 5.07 3.48
C ILE A 34 -0.45 4.16 3.55
N GLY A 35 0.49 4.27 2.59
CA GLY A 35 1.70 3.44 2.57
C GLY A 35 2.59 3.62 3.80
N ALA A 36 2.77 4.85 4.28
CA ALA A 36 3.52 5.12 5.51
C ALA A 36 2.83 4.53 6.75
N SER A 37 1.50 4.70 6.86
CA SER A 37 0.72 4.12 7.96
C SER A 37 0.77 2.59 7.98
N ILE A 38 0.67 1.95 6.80
CA ILE A 38 0.82 0.49 6.68
C ILE A 38 2.22 0.06 7.15
N ALA A 39 3.26 0.74 6.69
CA ALA A 39 4.65 0.40 7.01
C ALA A 39 4.91 0.46 8.52
N VAL A 40 4.48 1.54 9.17
CA VAL A 40 4.59 1.71 10.62
C VAL A 40 3.81 0.62 11.37
N ARG A 41 2.56 0.36 10.95
CA ARG A 41 1.74 -0.68 11.57
C ARG A 41 2.35 -2.08 11.39
N PHE A 42 2.86 -2.41 10.22
CA PHE A 42 3.48 -3.73 9.97
C PHE A 42 4.73 -3.94 10.80
N ALA A 43 5.55 -2.90 10.97
CA ALA A 43 6.71 -2.96 11.85
C ALA A 43 6.31 -3.16 13.32
N ALA A 44 5.25 -2.50 13.79
CA ALA A 44 4.67 -2.69 15.11
C ALA A 44 4.15 -4.13 15.31
N GLU A 45 3.64 -4.77 14.24
CA GLU A 45 3.23 -6.18 14.25
C GLU A 45 4.41 -7.18 14.08
N GLY A 46 5.64 -6.70 14.13
CA GLY A 46 6.86 -7.52 14.14
C GLY A 46 7.44 -7.85 12.77
N ALA A 47 6.94 -7.25 11.69
CA ALA A 47 7.52 -7.43 10.36
C ALA A 47 8.82 -6.63 10.18
N HIS A 48 9.72 -7.14 9.32
CA HIS A 48 10.74 -6.31 8.70
C HIS A 48 10.17 -5.67 7.46
N VAL A 49 10.18 -4.34 7.36
CA VAL A 49 9.51 -3.62 6.27
C VAL A 49 10.50 -3.02 5.29
N VAL A 50 10.41 -3.39 4.02
CA VAL A 50 11.11 -2.74 2.92
C VAL A 50 10.26 -1.55 2.45
N LEU A 51 10.79 -0.34 2.64
CA LEU A 51 10.12 0.93 2.34
C LEU A 51 10.51 1.41 0.95
N LEU A 52 9.65 1.24 -0.05
CA LEU A 52 9.91 1.71 -1.39
C LEU A 52 9.17 3.03 -1.68
N GLY A 53 9.91 4.04 -2.13
CA GLY A 53 9.36 5.34 -2.51
C GLY A 53 10.43 6.26 -3.12
N ARG A 54 10.02 7.39 -3.70
CA ARG A 54 10.93 8.31 -4.41
C ARG A 54 11.64 9.32 -3.50
N ASN A 55 11.05 9.65 -2.38
CA ASN A 55 11.54 10.73 -1.51
C ASN A 55 12.27 10.13 -0.31
N THR A 56 13.60 10.19 -0.33
CA THR A 56 14.48 9.62 0.70
C THR A 56 14.17 10.20 2.08
N ASN A 57 14.10 11.51 2.23
CA ASN A 57 13.88 12.16 3.54
C ASN A 57 12.55 11.74 4.17
N ARG A 58 11.49 11.54 3.34
CA ARG A 58 10.21 11.04 3.86
C ARG A 58 10.26 9.55 4.21
N LEU A 59 11.05 8.75 3.50
CA LEU A 59 11.28 7.35 3.86
C LEU A 59 12.07 7.25 5.17
N GLU A 60 13.08 8.08 5.36
CA GLU A 60 13.84 8.19 6.60
C GLU A 60 12.94 8.57 7.77
N ALA A 61 12.05 9.55 7.60
CA ALA A 61 11.08 9.93 8.64
C ALA A 61 10.09 8.79 8.98
N VAL A 62 9.80 7.89 8.06
CA VAL A 62 9.00 6.67 8.34
C VAL A 62 9.86 5.63 9.07
N ASP A 63 11.11 5.44 8.66
CA ASP A 63 12.06 4.54 9.31
C ASP A 63 12.34 4.98 10.76
N ASP A 64 12.54 6.28 11.00
CA ASP A 64 12.70 6.83 12.36
C ASP A 64 11.53 6.47 13.28
N LYS A 65 10.30 6.56 12.77
CA LYS A 65 9.10 6.13 13.52
C LYS A 65 9.12 4.63 13.82
N ILE A 66 9.54 3.83 12.85
CA ILE A 66 9.65 2.37 13.00
C ILE A 66 10.73 2.02 14.03
N GLN A 67 11.89 2.66 13.95
CA GLN A 67 12.99 2.46 14.91
C GLN A 67 12.61 2.89 16.33
N ALA A 68 11.89 4.00 16.48
CA ALA A 68 11.41 4.47 17.79
C ALA A 68 10.49 3.45 18.49
N MET A 69 9.86 2.54 17.75
CA MET A 69 9.04 1.44 18.28
C MET A 69 9.83 0.13 18.46
N GLY A 70 11.15 0.13 18.21
CA GLY A 70 11.96 -1.09 18.20
C GLY A 70 11.74 -1.98 16.98
N GLY A 71 11.04 -1.49 15.93
CA GLY A 71 10.82 -2.17 14.67
C GLY A 71 12.04 -2.15 13.75
N ARG A 72 11.90 -2.74 12.57
CA ARG A 72 13.00 -2.82 11.58
C ARG A 72 12.49 -2.46 10.19
N ALA A 73 13.22 -1.59 9.49
CA ALA A 73 12.94 -1.31 8.09
C ALA A 73 14.22 -1.30 7.23
N THR A 74 14.03 -1.29 5.93
CA THR A 74 15.07 -1.10 4.92
C THR A 74 14.55 -0.11 3.90
N ILE A 75 15.24 1.01 3.74
CA ILE A 75 14.85 2.07 2.79
C ILE A 75 15.32 1.72 1.40
N VAL A 76 14.44 1.84 0.41
CA VAL A 76 14.72 1.68 -1.02
C VAL A 76 14.21 2.93 -1.76
N PRO A 77 15.05 3.95 -1.95
CA PRO A 77 14.68 5.15 -2.68
C PRO A 77 14.69 4.85 -4.19
N ALA A 78 13.51 4.60 -4.75
CA ALA A 78 13.38 4.29 -6.17
C ALA A 78 12.02 4.75 -6.74
N ASP A 79 11.99 5.03 -8.05
CA ASP A 79 10.76 5.26 -8.79
C ASP A 79 10.25 3.95 -9.39
N ILE A 80 9.07 3.52 -8.95
CA ILE A 80 8.46 2.27 -9.39
C ILE A 80 8.06 2.30 -10.88
N SER A 81 7.91 3.48 -11.47
CA SER A 81 7.62 3.63 -12.91
C SER A 81 8.82 3.25 -13.79
N ASN A 82 10.03 3.27 -13.24
CA ASN A 82 11.21 2.76 -13.94
C ASN A 82 11.15 1.22 -14.01
N SER A 83 11.12 0.70 -15.24
CA SER A 83 10.95 -0.72 -15.54
C SER A 83 12.06 -1.63 -14.99
N ALA A 84 13.25 -1.10 -14.72
CA ALA A 84 14.35 -1.86 -14.15
C ALA A 84 14.25 -2.08 -12.63
N VAL A 85 13.46 -1.25 -11.93
CA VAL A 85 13.36 -1.29 -10.46
C VAL A 85 12.79 -2.61 -9.95
N PRO A 86 11.68 -3.16 -10.48
CA PRO A 86 11.11 -4.41 -9.95
C PRO A 86 12.08 -5.58 -10.01
N SER A 87 12.78 -5.77 -11.13
CA SER A 87 13.75 -6.88 -11.30
C SER A 87 14.99 -6.70 -10.41
N SER A 88 15.51 -5.46 -10.29
CA SER A 88 16.63 -5.16 -9.40
C SER A 88 16.26 -5.41 -7.93
N LEU A 89 15.07 -4.98 -7.54
CA LEU A 89 14.55 -5.17 -6.18
C LEU A 89 14.35 -6.66 -5.85
N ALA A 90 13.78 -7.44 -6.79
CA ALA A 90 13.60 -8.88 -6.62
C ALA A 90 14.94 -9.59 -6.39
N ARG A 91 15.98 -9.25 -7.17
CA ARG A 91 17.32 -9.79 -6.98
C ARG A 91 17.88 -9.45 -5.60
N GLN A 92 17.81 -8.19 -5.16
CA GLN A 92 18.31 -7.76 -3.85
C GLN A 92 17.57 -8.46 -2.69
N ILE A 93 16.25 -8.65 -2.81
CA ILE A 93 15.46 -9.39 -1.82
C ILE A 93 15.87 -10.87 -1.82
N ALA A 94 16.06 -11.49 -2.98
CA ALA A 94 16.51 -12.87 -3.09
C ALA A 94 17.88 -13.09 -2.43
N GLU A 95 18.84 -12.22 -2.72
CA GLU A 95 20.21 -12.29 -2.19
C GLU A 95 20.25 -12.11 -0.67
N ARG A 96 19.39 -11.23 -0.11
CA ARG A 96 19.45 -10.87 1.30
C ARG A 96 18.56 -11.74 2.20
N TRP A 97 17.39 -12.15 1.71
CA TRP A 97 16.37 -12.83 2.54
C TRP A 97 15.86 -14.14 1.94
N GLY A 98 16.13 -14.42 0.67
CA GLY A 98 15.71 -15.63 -0.03
C GLY A 98 14.22 -15.70 -0.36
N LYS A 99 13.37 -14.89 0.27
CA LYS A 99 11.90 -14.91 0.12
C LYS A 99 11.31 -13.52 0.33
N LEU A 100 10.04 -13.38 -0.04
CA LEU A 100 9.20 -12.24 0.32
C LEU A 100 7.87 -12.76 0.87
N ASP A 101 7.50 -12.37 2.09
CA ASP A 101 6.26 -12.85 2.70
C ASP A 101 5.04 -11.99 2.34
N ILE A 102 5.24 -10.68 2.18
CA ILE A 102 4.15 -9.72 1.98
C ILE A 102 4.52 -8.69 0.93
N LEU A 103 3.62 -8.46 -0.04
CA LEU A 103 3.68 -7.35 -0.99
C LEU A 103 2.46 -6.43 -0.81
N ILE A 104 2.69 -5.18 -0.47
CA ILE A 104 1.68 -4.12 -0.53
C ILE A 104 1.93 -3.24 -1.76
N ALA A 105 1.15 -3.46 -2.80
CA ALA A 105 1.17 -2.68 -4.03
C ALA A 105 0.29 -1.44 -3.86
N ASN A 106 0.82 -0.44 -3.11
CA ASN A 106 0.11 0.77 -2.73
C ASN A 106 0.48 1.99 -3.59
N ALA A 107 1.67 2.03 -4.17
CA ALA A 107 2.08 3.14 -5.03
C ALA A 107 1.05 3.43 -6.12
N GLY A 108 0.73 4.70 -6.29
CA GLY A 108 -0.24 5.15 -7.28
C GLY A 108 -0.27 6.67 -7.41
N MET A 109 -0.89 7.15 -8.46
CA MET A 109 -1.11 8.56 -8.72
C MET A 109 -2.54 8.79 -9.24
N LEU A 110 -3.07 9.98 -8.97
CA LEU A 110 -4.39 10.39 -9.46
C LEU A 110 -4.33 10.75 -10.95
N GLY A 111 -3.32 11.50 -11.34
CA GLY A 111 -3.22 12.15 -12.64
C GLY A 111 -4.18 13.33 -12.78
N ALA A 112 -4.22 13.92 -13.96
CA ALA A 112 -5.12 15.02 -14.24
C ALA A 112 -6.59 14.57 -14.20
N LEU A 113 -7.45 15.45 -13.72
CA LEU A 113 -8.91 15.29 -13.79
C LEU A 113 -9.41 16.02 -15.05
N SER A 114 -9.71 15.28 -16.10
CA SER A 114 -10.08 15.82 -17.41
C SER A 114 -11.21 15.01 -18.07
N PRO A 115 -12.03 15.62 -18.95
CA PRO A 115 -12.91 14.87 -19.83
C PRO A 115 -12.10 13.84 -20.66
N VAL A 116 -12.70 12.70 -20.97
CA VAL A 116 -11.99 11.62 -21.68
C VAL A 116 -11.54 12.04 -23.07
N ASP A 117 -12.35 12.83 -23.74
CA ASP A 117 -12.09 13.34 -25.10
C ASP A 117 -11.05 14.50 -25.16
N HIS A 118 -10.64 15.03 -23.99
CA HIS A 118 -9.62 16.07 -23.86
C HIS A 118 -8.42 15.60 -23.00
N PHE A 119 -8.34 14.31 -22.72
CA PHE A 119 -7.27 13.81 -21.87
C PHE A 119 -5.95 13.78 -22.64
N ASP A 120 -4.90 14.33 -22.05
CA ASP A 120 -3.56 14.31 -22.61
C ASP A 120 -3.00 12.86 -22.64
N GLU A 121 -2.49 12.44 -23.81
CA GLU A 121 -2.02 11.06 -24.01
C GLU A 121 -0.80 10.72 -23.14
N GLU A 122 0.14 11.65 -22.96
CA GLU A 122 1.34 11.40 -22.13
C GLU A 122 0.94 11.24 -20.66
N GLU A 123 0.00 12.08 -20.21
CA GLU A 123 -0.52 11.97 -18.85
C GLU A 123 -1.31 10.67 -18.64
N TRP A 124 -2.11 10.25 -19.65
CA TRP A 124 -2.77 8.96 -19.63
C TRP A 124 -1.78 7.81 -19.47
N GLN A 125 -0.74 7.76 -20.29
CA GLN A 125 0.31 6.74 -20.23
C GLN A 125 1.05 6.78 -18.89
N ARG A 126 1.31 7.97 -18.34
CA ARG A 126 1.95 8.13 -17.03
C ARG A 126 1.12 7.52 -15.92
N VAL A 127 -0.21 7.75 -15.90
CA VAL A 127 -1.12 7.17 -14.92
C VAL A 127 -1.11 5.65 -15.02
N PHE A 128 -1.23 5.09 -16.22
CA PHE A 128 -1.19 3.64 -16.44
C PHE A 128 0.16 3.03 -16.09
N ASN A 129 1.25 3.71 -16.40
CA ASN A 129 2.60 3.21 -16.07
C ASN A 129 2.79 3.06 -14.56
N VAL A 130 2.32 4.02 -13.76
CA VAL A 130 2.44 3.95 -12.29
C VAL A 130 1.39 2.99 -11.68
N ASN A 131 0.11 3.14 -12.07
CA ASN A 131 -0.98 2.44 -11.39
C ASN A 131 -1.13 0.97 -11.83
N LEU A 132 -0.76 0.64 -13.07
CA LEU A 132 -0.94 -0.70 -13.64
C LEU A 132 0.38 -1.37 -14.00
N HIS A 133 1.16 -0.80 -14.93
CA HIS A 133 2.34 -1.48 -15.47
C HIS A 133 3.44 -1.71 -14.43
N ALA A 134 3.63 -0.77 -13.51
CA ALA A 134 4.57 -0.96 -12.41
C ALA A 134 4.14 -2.12 -11.50
N ASN A 135 2.85 -2.23 -11.19
CA ASN A 135 2.32 -3.32 -10.38
C ASN A 135 2.39 -4.67 -11.09
N TYR A 136 2.13 -4.71 -12.42
CA TYR A 136 2.35 -5.90 -13.23
C TYR A 136 3.81 -6.38 -13.12
N ARG A 137 4.79 -5.47 -13.34
CA ARG A 137 6.22 -5.80 -13.26
C ARG A 137 6.63 -6.27 -11.86
N LEU A 138 6.06 -5.68 -10.80
CA LEU A 138 6.30 -6.13 -9.42
C LEU A 138 5.78 -7.55 -9.19
N LEU A 139 4.55 -7.82 -9.58
CA LEU A 139 3.96 -9.16 -9.45
C LEU A 139 4.79 -10.18 -10.22
N GLN A 140 5.20 -9.86 -11.45
CA GLN A 140 6.03 -10.72 -12.28
C GLN A 140 7.40 -11.01 -11.61
N ALA A 141 8.10 -9.97 -11.16
CA ALA A 141 9.45 -10.10 -10.61
C ALA A 141 9.47 -10.76 -9.22
N LEU A 142 8.45 -10.49 -8.38
CA LEU A 142 8.41 -10.94 -6.99
C LEU A 142 7.65 -12.24 -6.79
N CYS A 143 6.90 -12.73 -7.79
CA CYS A 143 6.11 -13.95 -7.67
C CYS A 143 6.94 -15.17 -7.21
N PRO A 144 8.15 -15.45 -7.73
CA PRO A 144 8.96 -16.56 -7.23
C PRO A 144 9.27 -16.43 -5.74
N LEU A 145 9.63 -15.24 -5.27
CA LEU A 145 9.95 -14.99 -3.85
C LEU A 145 8.73 -15.09 -2.94
N LEU A 146 7.54 -14.71 -3.42
CA LEU A 146 6.29 -14.90 -2.70
C LEU A 146 5.94 -16.37 -2.56
N ARG A 147 6.23 -17.21 -3.56
CA ARG A 147 6.05 -18.67 -3.50
C ARG A 147 7.01 -19.34 -2.52
N GLU A 148 8.25 -18.86 -2.41
CA GLU A 148 9.23 -19.35 -1.43
C GLU A 148 8.79 -19.08 0.02
N SER A 149 7.91 -18.13 0.25
CA SER A 149 7.37 -17.83 1.59
C SER A 149 6.43 -18.91 2.13
N GLN A 150 5.83 -19.76 1.29
CA GLN A 150 4.75 -20.71 1.64
C GLN A 150 3.47 -20.08 2.21
N THR A 151 3.54 -18.85 2.66
CA THR A 151 2.41 -18.03 3.16
C THR A 151 2.40 -16.65 2.51
N GLY A 152 2.76 -16.58 1.23
CA GLY A 152 2.84 -15.32 0.48
C GLY A 152 1.51 -14.56 0.49
N ARG A 153 1.56 -13.26 0.73
CA ARG A 153 0.37 -12.39 0.76
C ARG A 153 0.61 -11.16 -0.10
N VAL A 154 -0.37 -10.86 -0.94
CA VAL A 154 -0.37 -9.67 -1.79
C VAL A 154 -1.63 -8.87 -1.52
N VAL A 155 -1.48 -7.56 -1.31
CA VAL A 155 -2.61 -6.64 -1.29
C VAL A 155 -2.33 -5.51 -2.27
N THR A 156 -3.21 -5.35 -3.25
CA THR A 156 -3.20 -4.20 -4.15
C THR A 156 -4.18 -3.14 -3.66
N VAL A 157 -3.72 -1.89 -3.58
CA VAL A 157 -4.55 -0.77 -3.15
C VAL A 157 -5.31 -0.20 -4.34
N SER A 158 -6.62 -0.42 -4.34
CA SER A 158 -7.54 0.08 -5.34
C SER A 158 -8.30 1.34 -4.88
N SER A 159 -9.43 1.58 -5.46
CA SER A 159 -10.29 2.72 -5.17
C SER A 159 -11.75 2.39 -5.50
N GLY A 160 -12.68 3.06 -4.85
CA GLY A 160 -14.08 3.05 -5.25
C GLY A 160 -14.31 3.52 -6.70
N ALA A 161 -13.37 4.29 -7.27
CA ALA A 161 -13.43 4.73 -8.66
C ALA A 161 -13.31 3.58 -9.67
N ALA A 162 -12.69 2.45 -9.31
CA ALA A 162 -12.61 1.27 -10.16
C ALA A 162 -14.00 0.67 -10.48
N ILE A 163 -14.96 0.78 -9.54
CA ILE A 163 -16.32 0.24 -9.70
C ILE A 163 -17.34 1.33 -10.05
N LYS A 164 -17.18 2.53 -9.45
CA LYS A 164 -18.08 3.68 -9.65
C LYS A 164 -17.27 4.86 -10.19
N PRO A 165 -16.90 4.83 -11.48
CA PRO A 165 -16.15 5.91 -12.11
C PRO A 165 -16.96 7.20 -12.09
N ARG A 166 -16.29 8.32 -11.94
CA ARG A 166 -16.89 9.66 -11.93
C ARG A 166 -16.44 10.41 -13.19
N ALA A 167 -17.22 11.40 -13.58
CA ALA A 167 -16.79 12.33 -14.62
C ALA A 167 -15.40 12.91 -14.28
N PHE A 168 -14.56 13.06 -15.26
CA PHE A 168 -13.17 13.55 -15.21
C PHE A 168 -12.14 12.58 -14.58
N TRP A 169 -12.53 11.41 -14.12
CA TRP A 169 -11.65 10.44 -13.45
C TRP A 169 -11.22 9.29 -14.38
N GLY A 170 -11.34 9.46 -15.71
CA GLY A 170 -11.22 8.38 -16.69
C GLY A 170 -9.94 7.56 -16.55
N ALA A 171 -8.76 8.18 -16.64
CA ALA A 171 -7.48 7.47 -16.58
C ALA A 171 -7.27 6.76 -15.22
N TYR A 172 -7.54 7.45 -14.11
CA TYR A 172 -7.42 6.86 -12.78
C TYR A 172 -8.36 5.67 -12.59
N ALA A 173 -9.64 5.85 -12.90
CA ALA A 173 -10.66 4.81 -12.75
C ALA A 173 -10.34 3.57 -13.60
N ALA A 174 -10.00 3.78 -14.88
CA ALA A 174 -9.63 2.70 -15.79
C ALA A 174 -8.37 1.95 -15.31
N SER A 175 -7.33 2.68 -14.89
CA SER A 175 -6.10 2.06 -14.38
C SER A 175 -6.33 1.24 -13.10
N LYS A 176 -7.21 1.70 -12.19
CA LYS A 176 -7.55 0.94 -10.97
C LYS A 176 -8.44 -0.26 -11.27
N ALA A 177 -9.38 -0.17 -12.20
CA ALA A 177 -10.17 -1.31 -12.66
C ALA A 177 -9.29 -2.39 -13.31
N ALA A 178 -8.35 -1.98 -14.16
CA ALA A 178 -7.37 -2.90 -14.77
C ALA A 178 -6.46 -3.56 -13.72
N LEU A 179 -6.03 -2.82 -12.69
CA LEU A 179 -5.27 -3.37 -11.57
C LEU A 179 -6.08 -4.40 -10.78
N GLU A 180 -7.37 -4.17 -10.55
CA GLU A 180 -8.24 -5.15 -9.89
C GLU A 180 -8.32 -6.45 -10.70
N ALA A 181 -8.56 -6.37 -12.00
CA ALA A 181 -8.61 -7.53 -12.88
C ALA A 181 -7.28 -8.33 -12.87
N LEU A 182 -6.14 -7.61 -12.97
CA LEU A 182 -4.81 -8.22 -12.87
C LEU A 182 -4.61 -8.94 -11.53
N THR A 183 -5.03 -8.33 -10.43
CA THR A 183 -4.90 -8.90 -9.09
C THR A 183 -5.72 -10.19 -8.94
N LEU A 184 -6.95 -10.21 -9.46
CA LEU A 184 -7.81 -11.39 -9.42
C LEU A 184 -7.20 -12.54 -10.23
N SER A 185 -6.70 -12.28 -11.45
CA SER A 185 -5.99 -13.28 -12.25
C SER A 185 -4.80 -13.84 -11.49
N PHE A 186 -3.94 -12.97 -10.94
CA PHE A 186 -2.78 -13.38 -10.13
C PHE A 186 -3.18 -14.23 -8.92
N ALA A 187 -4.28 -13.89 -8.25
CA ALA A 187 -4.78 -14.63 -7.09
C ALA A 187 -5.17 -16.08 -7.47
N HIS A 188 -5.89 -16.24 -8.58
CA HIS A 188 -6.31 -17.56 -9.06
C HIS A 188 -5.12 -18.42 -9.50
N GLU A 189 -4.16 -17.85 -10.22
CA GLU A 189 -2.96 -18.51 -10.71
C GLU A 189 -2.03 -19.01 -9.58
N ASN A 190 -2.02 -18.30 -8.46
CA ASN A 190 -1.03 -18.53 -7.40
C ASN A 190 -1.59 -19.19 -6.13
N ARG A 191 -2.90 -19.43 -6.07
CA ARG A 191 -3.54 -20.06 -4.91
C ARG A 191 -2.95 -21.45 -4.59
N ALA A 192 -2.69 -22.25 -5.61
CA ALA A 192 -2.11 -23.59 -5.45
C ALA A 192 -0.68 -23.57 -4.89
N PHE A 193 0.01 -22.44 -4.97
CA PHE A 193 1.35 -22.22 -4.41
C PHE A 193 1.32 -21.57 -3.02
N GLY A 194 0.17 -21.46 -2.38
CA GLY A 194 0.03 -20.84 -1.06
C GLY A 194 0.14 -19.29 -1.08
N VAL A 195 0.16 -18.66 -2.25
CA VAL A 195 0.17 -17.20 -2.39
C VAL A 195 -1.25 -16.69 -2.55
N TYR A 196 -1.70 -15.88 -1.60
CA TYR A 196 -3.03 -15.28 -1.61
C TYR A 196 -2.93 -13.79 -1.96
N ALA A 197 -3.77 -13.35 -2.88
CA ALA A 197 -3.80 -11.96 -3.32
C ALA A 197 -5.21 -11.39 -3.20
N ASN A 198 -5.31 -10.18 -2.66
CA ASN A 198 -6.57 -9.49 -2.46
C ASN A 198 -6.47 -8.02 -2.88
N ILE A 199 -7.60 -7.41 -3.14
CA ILE A 199 -7.76 -6.00 -3.44
C ILE A 199 -8.30 -5.31 -2.19
N LEU A 200 -7.68 -4.20 -1.79
CA LEU A 200 -8.24 -3.36 -0.73
C LEU A 200 -8.57 -1.98 -1.28
N SER A 201 -9.84 -1.60 -1.13
CA SER A 201 -10.32 -0.24 -1.39
C SER A 201 -10.36 0.53 -0.07
N PRO A 202 -9.51 1.55 0.10
CA PRO A 202 -9.34 2.23 1.38
C PRO A 202 -10.49 3.17 1.73
N GLY A 203 -11.37 3.49 0.77
CA GLY A 203 -12.38 4.51 0.93
C GLY A 203 -11.82 5.94 0.85
N ARG A 204 -12.44 6.86 1.58
CA ARG A 204 -12.03 8.27 1.65
C ARG A 204 -11.07 8.45 2.82
N ILE A 205 -9.78 8.57 2.53
CA ILE A 205 -8.72 8.69 3.53
C ILE A 205 -8.02 10.03 3.39
N ARG A 206 -7.69 10.67 4.51
CA ARG A 206 -6.93 11.92 4.59
C ARG A 206 -5.52 11.71 4.02
N THR A 207 -5.32 12.15 2.79
CA THR A 207 -4.05 12.05 2.05
C THR A 207 -3.89 13.26 1.13
N ASP A 208 -2.67 13.55 0.70
CA ASP A 208 -2.40 14.58 -0.31
C ASP A 208 -3.20 14.32 -1.60
N MET A 209 -3.24 13.06 -2.06
CA MET A 209 -4.02 12.66 -3.24
C MET A 209 -5.52 12.96 -3.07
N ARG A 210 -6.06 12.79 -1.85
CA ARG A 210 -7.46 13.12 -1.58
C ARG A 210 -7.70 14.61 -1.59
N ALA A 211 -6.80 15.40 -1.03
CA ALA A 211 -6.86 16.88 -1.06
C ALA A 211 -6.79 17.39 -2.50
N GLU A 212 -5.90 16.82 -3.33
CA GLU A 212 -5.82 17.13 -4.76
C GLU A 212 -7.13 16.80 -5.50
N ALA A 213 -7.72 15.62 -5.22
CA ALA A 213 -8.95 15.17 -5.86
C ALA A 213 -10.21 15.93 -5.43
N LYS A 214 -10.21 16.50 -4.23
CA LYS A 214 -11.35 17.19 -3.60
C LYS A 214 -10.88 18.35 -2.73
N PRO A 215 -10.43 19.47 -3.34
CA PRO A 215 -9.85 20.60 -2.60
C PRO A 215 -10.78 21.27 -1.59
N GLY A 216 -12.11 21.14 -1.75
CA GLY A 216 -13.11 21.71 -0.84
C GLY A 216 -13.58 20.78 0.28
N GLU A 217 -13.03 19.58 0.38
CA GLU A 217 -13.41 18.63 1.44
C GLU A 217 -12.58 18.89 2.71
N ASP A 218 -13.25 19.05 3.85
CA ASP A 218 -12.54 19.21 5.13
C ASP A 218 -11.78 17.92 5.49
N PRO A 219 -10.43 17.96 5.52
CA PRO A 219 -9.62 16.79 5.82
C PRO A 219 -9.86 16.20 7.22
N MET A 220 -10.35 17.03 8.17
CA MET A 220 -10.62 16.58 9.54
C MET A 220 -11.84 15.64 9.63
N THR A 221 -12.69 15.64 8.62
CA THR A 221 -13.83 14.70 8.52
C THR A 221 -13.44 13.33 7.97
N LEU A 222 -12.16 13.15 7.60
CA LEU A 222 -11.67 11.93 6.97
C LEU A 222 -10.76 11.13 7.91
N PRO A 223 -10.90 9.80 7.95
CA PRO A 223 -9.96 8.95 8.67
C PRO A 223 -8.55 9.03 8.06
N THR A 224 -7.55 8.85 8.91
CA THR A 224 -6.13 8.72 8.48
C THR A 224 -5.84 7.32 7.94
N GLY A 225 -4.64 7.14 7.36
CA GLY A 225 -4.17 5.81 6.97
C GLY A 225 -4.04 4.86 8.18
N ASP A 226 -3.69 5.40 9.35
CA ASP A 226 -3.56 4.61 10.59
C ASP A 226 -4.88 3.98 11.03
N ALA A 227 -5.99 4.69 10.81
CA ALA A 227 -7.32 4.21 11.14
C ALA A 227 -7.75 2.96 10.34
N ILE A 228 -7.11 2.69 9.21
CA ILE A 228 -7.41 1.53 8.35
C ILE A 228 -6.26 0.51 8.24
N ALA A 229 -5.09 0.80 8.81
CA ALA A 229 -3.90 -0.05 8.68
C ALA A 229 -4.11 -1.48 9.22
N HIS A 230 -4.99 -1.65 10.23
CA HIS A 230 -5.37 -2.96 10.77
C HIS A 230 -6.04 -3.89 9.74
N GLU A 231 -6.76 -3.34 8.75
CA GLU A 231 -7.35 -4.15 7.68
C GLU A 231 -6.29 -4.76 6.77
N PHE A 232 -5.17 -4.04 6.55
CA PHE A 232 -4.03 -4.59 5.84
C PHE A 232 -3.36 -5.72 6.64
N VAL A 233 -3.16 -5.54 7.96
CA VAL A 233 -2.64 -6.60 8.84
C VAL A 233 -3.52 -7.85 8.74
N ARG A 234 -4.85 -7.69 8.83
CA ARG A 234 -5.80 -8.80 8.71
C ARG A 234 -5.64 -9.57 7.39
N LEU A 235 -5.53 -8.86 6.27
CA LEU A 235 -5.44 -9.49 4.94
C LEU A 235 -4.09 -10.18 4.68
N VAL A 236 -3.02 -9.76 5.36
CA VAL A 236 -1.70 -10.33 5.15
C VAL A 236 -1.27 -11.30 6.26
N SER A 237 -2.04 -11.44 7.31
CA SER A 237 -1.76 -12.43 8.36
C SER A 237 -1.74 -13.84 7.81
N ALA A 238 -0.93 -14.72 8.40
CA ALA A 238 -0.77 -16.09 7.91
C ALA A 238 -2.06 -16.91 8.01
N ASP A 239 -2.90 -16.60 8.97
CA ASP A 239 -4.22 -17.19 9.23
C ASP A 239 -5.34 -16.68 8.31
N CYS A 240 -5.08 -15.67 7.48
CA CYS A 240 -6.06 -15.18 6.52
C CYS A 240 -6.18 -16.16 5.34
N ASP A 241 -7.38 -16.67 5.11
CA ASP A 241 -7.72 -17.61 4.02
C ASP A 241 -8.33 -16.94 2.78
N LEU A 242 -8.55 -15.63 2.84
CA LEU A 242 -9.11 -14.86 1.73
C LEU A 242 -8.11 -14.75 0.58
N SER A 243 -8.57 -15.08 -0.63
CA SER A 243 -7.84 -14.86 -1.88
C SER A 243 -8.82 -14.56 -3.01
N GLY A 244 -8.46 -13.63 -3.89
CA GLY A 244 -9.30 -13.19 -5.00
C GLY A 244 -10.50 -12.36 -4.52
N GLN A 245 -10.37 -11.65 -3.41
CA GLN A 245 -11.45 -10.84 -2.87
C GLN A 245 -11.16 -9.35 -2.97
N ARG A 246 -12.22 -8.59 -3.20
CA ARG A 246 -12.22 -7.13 -3.06
C ARG A 246 -12.81 -6.76 -1.71
N VAL A 247 -12.02 -6.11 -0.89
CA VAL A 247 -12.36 -5.70 0.47
C VAL A 247 -12.44 -4.18 0.56
N GLU A 248 -13.48 -3.66 1.15
CA GLU A 248 -13.58 -2.25 1.53
C GLU A 248 -13.06 -2.08 2.96
N ALA A 249 -12.05 -1.20 3.13
CA ALA A 249 -11.52 -0.92 4.45
C ALA A 249 -12.55 -0.23 5.33
N LYS A 250 -12.61 -0.65 6.58
CA LYS A 250 -13.42 -0.02 7.62
C LYS A 250 -12.49 0.64 8.63
N PRO A 251 -12.62 1.95 8.87
CA PRO A 251 -11.85 2.58 9.92
C PRO A 251 -12.14 1.95 11.28
N ILE A 252 -11.11 1.85 12.13
CA ILE A 252 -11.28 1.37 13.50
C ILE A 252 -12.30 2.23 14.26
N ALA A 253 -13.10 1.61 15.13
CA ALA A 253 -14.07 2.32 15.94
C ALA A 253 -13.37 3.37 16.82
N GLY A 254 -13.94 4.57 16.90
CA GLY A 254 -13.34 5.67 17.67
C GLY A 254 -12.12 6.33 17.03
N TRP A 255 -11.87 6.08 15.74
CA TRP A 255 -10.71 6.65 15.03
C TRP A 255 -10.60 8.19 15.14
N GLN A 256 -11.74 8.90 15.26
CA GLN A 256 -11.77 10.35 15.44
C GLN A 256 -11.03 10.81 16.69
N THR A 257 -11.05 10.00 17.74
CA THR A 257 -10.37 10.28 19.00
C THR A 257 -8.95 9.72 19.01
N LEU A 258 -8.78 8.50 18.47
CA LEU A 258 -7.49 7.79 18.49
C LEU A 258 -6.44 8.42 17.58
N PHE A 259 -6.86 8.94 16.42
CA PHE A 259 -5.97 9.47 15.38
C PHE A 259 -6.30 10.93 15.02
N SER A 260 -6.91 11.68 15.94
CA SER A 260 -7.10 13.11 15.79
C SER A 260 -5.76 13.81 16.00
N GLU A 261 -5.03 14.04 14.92
CA GLU A 261 -4.00 15.10 14.95
C GLU A 261 -4.71 16.44 15.16
N ARG A 262 -4.43 17.06 16.23
CA ARG A 262 -4.82 18.45 16.51
C ARG A 262 -3.76 19.38 15.99
#